data_8263568d368363312e560e8d304402bc
#
_entry.id   8263568d368363312e560e8d304402bc
#
_cell.length_a   1.000
_cell.length_b   1.000
_cell.length_c   1.000
_cell.angle_alpha   90.00
_cell.angle_beta   90.00
_cell.angle_gamma   90.00
#
_symmetry.space_group_name_H-M   'P 1'
#
loop_
_entity.id
_entity.type
_entity.pdbx_description
1 polymer ?
#
loop_
_entity_poly.entity_id
_entity_poly.type
_entity_poly.pdbx_seq_one_letter_code
_entity_poly.pdbx_strand_id
1 'polypeptide(L)'
;MLTKIGINGFGRIGRLTFRAALTHDDVEVVALNDPFMNPEYMAYMLKYDSVHGKFPGTVEAYDGGLIVNGKKYPVFTSMEVKDIPWASVGAEYICECTGKHLTKELCQGHIDAGAKHVIMGAPSKDDTPMFVCGVNLDKYTSDMTFVSNASCTTNCQAPIAKVLNDKFGIVEGLMTTVHSVTPTQKLLDGASLKDWRGGRAATGNIIPSSTGAAKAVGKVIPELNGKLTGMSMRVPTLDVSVVDLTVKLAKPATYEDICKAMKDASEGELKGVLGFTDEEVVSSDFLGDSRTSIFDKKAGIALTDTFVKVVSWYDNECGYSNKMVELIRHMSAVDHK
;
A
#
# COMPACT_ATOMS: atom_id res chain seq x y z
N MET A 1 21.46 -11.52 -5.12
CA MET A 1 20.69 -12.35 -6.10
C MET A 1 19.61 -11.46 -6.67
N LEU A 2 19.26 -11.58 -7.95
CA LEU A 2 18.25 -10.76 -8.58
C LEU A 2 16.87 -11.39 -8.33
N THR A 3 15.98 -10.63 -7.66
CA THR A 3 14.63 -11.08 -7.30
C THR A 3 13.68 -10.91 -8.50
N LYS A 4 13.17 -12.02 -9.04
CA LYS A 4 12.31 -12.00 -10.24
C LYS A 4 10.84 -11.91 -9.87
N ILE A 5 10.18 -10.85 -10.29
CA ILE A 5 8.79 -10.58 -9.99
C ILE A 5 7.90 -10.59 -11.24
N GLY A 6 6.70 -11.16 -11.10
CA GLY A 6 5.59 -11.00 -12.03
C GLY A 6 4.56 -10.02 -11.46
N ILE A 7 3.89 -9.24 -12.30
CA ILE A 7 2.80 -8.34 -11.86
C ILE A 7 1.51 -8.78 -12.53
N ASN A 8 0.52 -9.16 -11.72
CA ASN A 8 -0.82 -9.49 -12.18
C ASN A 8 -1.78 -8.32 -11.91
N GLY A 9 -2.32 -7.73 -12.97
CA GLY A 9 -3.11 -6.50 -12.95
C GLY A 9 -2.25 -5.25 -13.16
N PHE A 10 -2.50 -4.53 -14.25
CA PHE A 10 -1.76 -3.31 -14.62
C PHE A 10 -2.60 -2.04 -14.42
N GLY A 11 -3.44 -2.06 -13.35
CA GLY A 11 -4.17 -0.90 -12.85
C GLY A 11 -3.25 0.12 -12.17
N ARG A 12 -3.82 0.99 -11.34
CA ARG A 12 -3.03 2.02 -10.61
C ARG A 12 -1.85 1.41 -9.86
N ILE A 13 -2.13 0.46 -8.95
CA ILE A 13 -1.10 -0.16 -8.10
C ILE A 13 -0.10 -0.97 -8.92
N GLY A 14 -0.54 -1.77 -9.90
CA GLY A 14 0.38 -2.56 -10.73
C GLY A 14 1.35 -1.68 -11.51
N ARG A 15 0.88 -0.56 -12.11
CA ARG A 15 1.76 0.40 -12.79
C ARG A 15 2.76 1.09 -11.87
N LEU A 16 2.33 1.47 -10.67
CA LEU A 16 3.23 2.11 -9.71
C LEU A 16 4.19 1.11 -9.07
N THR A 17 3.77 -0.13 -8.85
CA THR A 17 4.68 -1.22 -8.45
C THR A 17 5.73 -1.48 -9.53
N PHE A 18 5.33 -1.45 -10.82
CA PHE A 18 6.26 -1.54 -11.93
C PHE A 18 7.26 -0.37 -11.91
N ARG A 19 6.78 0.89 -11.78
CA ARG A 19 7.65 2.07 -11.68
C ARG A 19 8.61 1.98 -10.48
N ALA A 20 8.10 1.56 -9.32
CA ALA A 20 8.92 1.38 -8.11
C ALA A 20 9.98 0.30 -8.31
N ALA A 21 9.64 -0.84 -8.89
CA ALA A 21 10.59 -1.92 -9.15
C ALA A 21 11.77 -1.47 -10.05
N LEU A 22 11.54 -0.56 -11.00
CA LEU A 22 12.60 -0.02 -11.87
C LEU A 22 13.63 0.86 -11.14
N THR A 23 13.37 1.25 -9.90
CA THR A 23 14.33 2.05 -9.09
C THR A 23 15.26 1.17 -8.25
N HIS A 24 15.12 -0.15 -8.33
CA HIS A 24 15.92 -1.11 -7.56
C HIS A 24 16.70 -2.05 -8.48
N ASP A 25 18.02 -2.13 -8.26
CA ASP A 25 18.91 -2.98 -9.06
C ASP A 25 18.85 -4.47 -8.65
N ASP A 26 18.28 -4.78 -7.50
CA ASP A 26 18.12 -6.12 -6.94
C ASP A 26 16.76 -6.77 -7.23
N VAL A 27 15.88 -6.06 -7.98
CA VAL A 27 14.56 -6.54 -8.39
C VAL A 27 14.43 -6.48 -9.90
N GLU A 28 13.88 -7.53 -10.49
CA GLU A 28 13.59 -7.59 -11.92
C GLU A 28 12.13 -7.94 -12.17
N VAL A 29 11.40 -7.06 -12.81
CA VAL A 29 10.10 -7.44 -13.41
C VAL A 29 10.38 -8.29 -14.64
N VAL A 30 9.86 -9.53 -14.66
CA VAL A 30 10.08 -10.48 -15.77
C VAL A 30 8.88 -10.60 -16.69
N ALA A 31 7.66 -10.30 -16.22
CA ALA A 31 6.45 -10.24 -17.03
C ALA A 31 5.32 -9.48 -16.34
N LEU A 32 4.35 -9.08 -17.14
CA LEU A 32 3.10 -8.44 -16.73
C LEU A 32 1.92 -9.30 -17.22
N ASN A 33 0.81 -9.29 -16.48
CA ASN A 33 -0.46 -9.85 -16.96
C ASN A 33 -1.59 -8.85 -16.74
N ASP A 34 -2.33 -8.58 -17.80
CA ASP A 34 -3.61 -7.86 -17.71
C ASP A 34 -4.52 -8.28 -18.88
N PRO A 35 -5.66 -8.94 -18.59
CA PRO A 35 -6.55 -9.44 -19.64
C PRO A 35 -7.40 -8.35 -20.32
N PHE A 36 -7.39 -7.12 -19.81
CA PHE A 36 -8.26 -6.04 -20.29
C PHE A 36 -7.52 -4.98 -21.10
N MET A 37 -6.19 -5.08 -21.19
CA MET A 37 -5.36 -4.11 -21.91
C MET A 37 -4.41 -4.81 -22.87
N ASN A 38 -4.38 -4.37 -24.12
CA ASN A 38 -3.33 -4.77 -25.06
C ASN A 38 -2.02 -4.01 -24.78
N PRO A 39 -0.87 -4.45 -25.32
CA PRO A 39 0.41 -3.80 -25.08
C PRO A 39 0.44 -2.32 -25.46
N GLU A 40 -0.21 -1.91 -26.55
CA GLU A 40 -0.24 -0.50 -26.98
C GLU A 40 -0.94 0.38 -25.94
N TYR A 41 -2.06 -0.08 -25.40
CA TYR A 41 -2.80 0.66 -24.37
C TYR A 41 -2.05 0.63 -23.03
N MET A 42 -1.41 -0.47 -22.68
CA MET A 42 -0.55 -0.54 -21.49
C MET A 42 0.62 0.44 -21.59
N ALA A 43 1.27 0.53 -22.77
CA ALA A 43 2.33 1.51 -23.00
C ALA A 43 1.83 2.95 -22.83
N TYR A 44 0.65 3.26 -23.40
CA TYR A 44 0.01 4.56 -23.23
C TYR A 44 -0.25 4.86 -21.75
N MET A 45 -0.85 3.93 -21.01
CA MET A 45 -1.20 4.10 -19.59
C MET A 45 0.04 4.16 -18.67
N LEU A 46 1.15 3.54 -19.03
CA LEU A 46 2.41 3.69 -18.29
C LEU A 46 3.07 5.03 -18.57
N LYS A 47 3.01 5.50 -19.83
CA LYS A 47 3.64 6.73 -20.28
C LYS A 47 2.96 7.97 -19.70
N TYR A 48 1.64 7.97 -19.60
CA TYR A 48 0.85 9.12 -19.17
C TYR A 48 0.07 8.78 -17.90
N ASP A 49 0.26 9.57 -16.86
CA ASP A 49 -0.44 9.43 -15.60
C ASP A 49 -0.88 10.81 -15.11
N SER A 50 -2.18 10.96 -14.82
CA SER A 50 -2.77 12.24 -14.40
C SER A 50 -2.34 12.67 -13.00
N VAL A 51 -1.88 11.73 -12.17
CA VAL A 51 -1.45 11.95 -10.78
C VAL A 51 0.06 12.07 -10.70
N HIS A 52 0.78 11.03 -11.18
CA HIS A 52 2.23 10.93 -11.05
C HIS A 52 3.01 11.43 -12.28
N GLY A 53 2.31 12.05 -13.23
CA GLY A 53 2.94 12.64 -14.40
C GLY A 53 3.49 11.62 -15.40
N LYS A 54 4.15 12.15 -16.43
CA LYS A 54 4.76 11.30 -17.47
C LYS A 54 5.86 10.41 -16.89
N PHE A 55 5.91 9.17 -17.38
CA PHE A 55 7.01 8.27 -17.05
C PHE A 55 8.36 8.89 -17.46
N PRO A 56 9.36 8.91 -16.57
CA PRO A 56 10.66 9.56 -16.84
C PRO A 56 11.60 8.63 -17.62
N GLY A 57 11.18 8.25 -18.84
CA GLY A 57 11.94 7.33 -19.69
C GLY A 57 11.19 7.02 -20.98
N THR A 58 11.68 6.03 -21.71
CA THR A 58 11.07 5.57 -22.95
C THR A 58 10.09 4.43 -22.70
N VAL A 59 8.92 4.48 -23.33
CA VAL A 59 7.91 3.42 -23.29
C VAL A 59 7.37 3.21 -24.68
N GLU A 60 7.50 2.00 -25.17
CA GLU A 60 7.02 1.55 -26.48
C GLU A 60 6.30 0.21 -26.34
N ALA A 61 5.40 -0.11 -27.25
CA ALA A 61 4.81 -1.44 -27.35
C ALA A 61 5.52 -2.23 -28.45
N TYR A 62 5.54 -3.56 -28.29
CA TYR A 62 5.89 -4.50 -29.35
C TYR A 62 4.87 -5.65 -29.34
N ASP A 63 4.86 -6.46 -30.38
CA ASP A 63 3.97 -7.62 -30.46
C ASP A 63 4.31 -8.62 -29.30
N GLY A 64 3.41 -8.68 -28.31
CA GLY A 64 3.54 -9.49 -27.10
C GLY A 64 4.10 -8.77 -25.86
N GLY A 65 4.30 -7.44 -25.87
CA GLY A 65 4.74 -6.77 -24.64
C GLY A 65 5.12 -5.30 -24.73
N LEU A 66 5.87 -4.85 -23.72
CA LEU A 66 6.37 -3.49 -23.59
C LEU A 66 7.88 -3.45 -23.76
N ILE A 67 8.39 -2.34 -24.31
CA ILE A 67 9.79 -1.95 -24.23
C ILE A 67 9.88 -0.70 -23.34
N VAL A 68 10.51 -0.83 -22.19
CA VAL A 68 10.69 0.29 -21.26
C VAL A 68 12.19 0.50 -21.04
N ASN A 69 12.69 1.69 -21.33
CA ASN A 69 14.10 2.02 -21.26
C ASN A 69 15.00 1.01 -22.03
N GLY A 70 14.51 0.55 -23.20
CA GLY A 70 15.21 -0.42 -24.05
C GLY A 70 15.09 -1.88 -23.61
N LYS A 71 14.53 -2.19 -22.45
CA LYS A 71 14.31 -3.56 -21.97
C LYS A 71 12.91 -4.04 -22.33
N LYS A 72 12.82 -5.30 -22.79
CA LYS A 72 11.54 -5.96 -23.13
C LYS A 72 10.90 -6.59 -21.90
N TYR A 73 9.58 -6.41 -21.79
CA TYR A 73 8.71 -6.98 -20.74
C TYR A 73 7.55 -7.73 -21.43
N PRO A 74 7.52 -9.05 -21.41
CA PRO A 74 6.39 -9.83 -21.91
C PRO A 74 5.09 -9.43 -21.20
N VAL A 75 4.00 -9.36 -21.97
CA VAL A 75 2.65 -9.11 -21.46
C VAL A 75 1.79 -10.34 -21.77
N PHE A 76 1.21 -10.91 -20.73
CA PHE A 76 0.19 -11.94 -20.83
C PHE A 76 -1.20 -11.33 -20.69
N THR A 77 -2.22 -12.02 -21.23
CA THR A 77 -3.61 -11.56 -21.22
C THR A 77 -4.55 -12.63 -20.68
N SER A 78 -4.05 -13.48 -19.77
CA SER A 78 -4.82 -14.57 -19.19
C SER A 78 -5.81 -14.08 -18.14
N MET A 79 -7.07 -14.51 -18.25
CA MET A 79 -8.11 -14.24 -17.24
C MET A 79 -7.94 -15.09 -15.99
N GLU A 80 -7.58 -16.36 -16.18
CA GLU A 80 -7.39 -17.32 -15.10
C GLU A 80 -5.93 -17.30 -14.65
N VAL A 81 -5.70 -17.12 -13.36
CA VAL A 81 -4.35 -16.99 -12.81
C VAL A 81 -3.48 -18.23 -13.02
N LYS A 82 -4.08 -19.41 -13.06
CA LYS A 82 -3.39 -20.69 -13.34
C LYS A 82 -2.84 -20.82 -14.76
N ASP A 83 -3.40 -20.03 -15.70
CA ASP A 83 -3.04 -20.06 -17.11
C ASP A 83 -1.99 -18.99 -17.46
N ILE A 84 -1.53 -18.21 -16.50
CA ILE A 84 -0.45 -17.22 -16.68
C ILE A 84 0.88 -17.98 -16.64
N PRO A 85 1.70 -17.98 -17.70
CA PRO A 85 2.87 -18.84 -17.78
C PRO A 85 4.08 -18.31 -16.97
N TRP A 86 3.94 -18.13 -15.66
CA TRP A 86 4.99 -17.59 -14.78
C TRP A 86 6.28 -18.41 -14.83
N ALA A 87 6.16 -19.73 -14.90
CA ALA A 87 7.33 -20.62 -15.02
C ALA A 87 8.18 -20.32 -16.25
N SER A 88 7.55 -19.97 -17.39
CA SER A 88 8.26 -19.73 -18.66
C SER A 88 9.18 -18.49 -18.61
N VAL A 89 8.89 -17.54 -17.72
CA VAL A 89 9.68 -16.32 -17.53
C VAL A 89 10.49 -16.35 -16.23
N GLY A 90 10.34 -17.41 -15.43
CA GLY A 90 11.03 -17.58 -14.15
C GLY A 90 10.58 -16.58 -13.09
N ALA A 91 9.32 -16.13 -13.09
CA ALA A 91 8.77 -15.29 -12.04
C ALA A 91 8.66 -16.08 -10.74
N GLU A 92 9.29 -15.60 -9.68
CA GLU A 92 9.29 -16.25 -8.37
C GLU A 92 8.27 -15.64 -7.41
N TYR A 93 8.16 -14.31 -7.41
CA TYR A 93 7.24 -13.54 -6.57
C TYR A 93 6.21 -12.85 -7.43
N ILE A 94 4.93 -13.02 -7.11
CA ILE A 94 3.84 -12.39 -7.86
C ILE A 94 3.23 -11.26 -7.06
N CYS A 95 3.26 -10.04 -7.62
CA CYS A 95 2.47 -8.91 -7.14
C CYS A 95 1.03 -9.07 -7.65
N GLU A 96 0.13 -9.50 -6.79
CA GLU A 96 -1.30 -9.62 -7.12
C GLU A 96 -1.99 -8.26 -6.94
N CYS A 97 -2.09 -7.48 -8.02
CA CYS A 97 -2.56 -6.09 -8.02
C CYS A 97 -3.98 -5.93 -8.59
N THR A 98 -4.70 -7.03 -8.86
CA THR A 98 -6.08 -6.96 -9.42
C THR A 98 -7.13 -6.56 -8.39
N GLY A 99 -6.86 -6.78 -7.09
CA GLY A 99 -7.83 -6.63 -6.01
C GLY A 99 -8.94 -7.70 -5.99
N LYS A 100 -8.82 -8.73 -6.82
CA LYS A 100 -9.79 -9.85 -6.92
C LYS A 100 -9.35 -11.06 -6.12
N HIS A 101 -8.08 -11.42 -6.16
CA HIS A 101 -7.52 -12.62 -5.54
C HIS A 101 -6.97 -12.26 -4.16
N LEU A 102 -7.82 -12.33 -3.13
CA LEU A 102 -7.51 -11.87 -1.77
C LEU A 102 -7.60 -13.00 -0.73
N THR A 103 -7.48 -14.24 -1.17
CA THR A 103 -7.41 -15.43 -0.31
C THR A 103 -6.36 -16.40 -0.88
N LYS A 104 -5.82 -17.27 -0.03
CA LYS A 104 -4.89 -18.32 -0.44
C LYS A 104 -5.46 -19.16 -1.59
N GLU A 105 -6.72 -19.57 -1.47
CA GLU A 105 -7.43 -20.36 -2.48
C GLU A 105 -7.46 -19.66 -3.85
N LEU A 106 -7.82 -18.38 -3.87
CA LEU A 106 -7.88 -17.59 -5.12
C LEU A 106 -6.50 -17.33 -5.73
N CYS A 107 -5.45 -17.28 -4.89
CA CYS A 107 -4.07 -17.08 -5.33
C CYS A 107 -3.36 -18.38 -5.72
N GLN A 108 -3.90 -19.56 -5.37
CA GLN A 108 -3.24 -20.86 -5.59
C GLN A 108 -2.84 -21.07 -7.04
N GLY A 109 -3.66 -20.61 -8.01
CA GLY A 109 -3.36 -20.73 -9.43
C GLY A 109 -2.04 -20.09 -9.85
N HIS A 110 -1.54 -19.07 -9.15
CA HIS A 110 -0.21 -18.51 -9.44
C HIS A 110 0.91 -19.48 -9.08
N ILE A 111 0.75 -20.22 -7.99
CA ILE A 111 1.71 -21.25 -7.55
C ILE A 111 1.68 -22.43 -8.51
N ASP A 112 0.47 -22.86 -8.90
CA ASP A 112 0.29 -23.94 -9.89
C ASP A 112 0.92 -23.57 -11.25
N ALA A 113 0.95 -22.27 -11.59
CA ALA A 113 1.59 -21.71 -12.78
C ALA A 113 3.12 -21.51 -12.63
N GLY A 114 3.70 -21.89 -11.49
CA GLY A 114 5.14 -21.96 -11.27
C GLY A 114 5.76 -20.83 -10.46
N ALA A 115 4.97 -19.92 -9.89
CA ALA A 115 5.46 -18.95 -8.91
C ALA A 115 5.77 -19.64 -7.57
N LYS A 116 6.62 -19.00 -6.74
CA LYS A 116 6.95 -19.48 -5.39
C LYS A 116 6.15 -18.77 -4.31
N HIS A 117 5.94 -17.47 -4.48
CA HIS A 117 5.27 -16.61 -3.51
C HIS A 117 4.28 -15.67 -4.18
N VAL A 118 3.19 -15.33 -3.48
CA VAL A 118 2.20 -14.35 -3.92
C VAL A 118 2.02 -13.29 -2.86
N ILE A 119 2.15 -12.03 -3.27
CA ILE A 119 1.95 -10.85 -2.43
C ILE A 119 0.64 -10.18 -2.84
N MET A 120 -0.38 -10.27 -2.00
CA MET A 120 -1.67 -9.64 -2.23
C MET A 120 -1.54 -8.13 -2.07
N GLY A 121 -1.87 -7.37 -3.11
CA GLY A 121 -1.88 -5.90 -3.14
C GLY A 121 -3.14 -5.29 -2.49
N ALA A 122 -3.65 -5.93 -1.45
CA ALA A 122 -4.77 -5.48 -0.63
C ALA A 122 -4.84 -6.33 0.65
N PRO A 123 -5.63 -5.93 1.67
CA PRO A 123 -5.84 -6.76 2.85
C PRO A 123 -6.43 -8.12 2.48
N SER A 124 -5.85 -9.19 3.02
CA SER A 124 -6.40 -10.53 2.84
C SER A 124 -7.79 -10.67 3.44
N LYS A 125 -8.63 -11.49 2.81
CA LYS A 125 -9.98 -11.82 3.31
C LYS A 125 -10.04 -13.11 4.11
N ASP A 126 -8.91 -13.78 4.24
CA ASP A 126 -8.72 -14.99 5.05
C ASP A 126 -7.65 -14.76 6.13
N ASP A 127 -7.02 -15.84 6.61
CA ASP A 127 -5.96 -15.83 7.61
C ASP A 127 -4.55 -15.58 7.03
N THR A 128 -4.42 -15.21 5.75
CA THR A 128 -3.13 -14.86 5.14
C THR A 128 -2.43 -13.78 5.95
N PRO A 129 -1.15 -13.98 6.34
CA PRO A 129 -0.40 -13.01 7.10
C PRO A 129 -0.29 -11.66 6.40
N MET A 130 -0.47 -10.57 7.15
CA MET A 130 -0.30 -9.21 6.66
C MET A 130 1.00 -8.62 7.18
N PHE A 131 1.71 -7.91 6.31
CA PHE A 131 2.96 -7.25 6.65
C PHE A 131 2.90 -5.75 6.39
N VAL A 132 3.55 -5.00 7.26
CA VAL A 132 3.82 -3.57 7.11
C VAL A 132 5.31 -3.35 7.32
N CYS A 133 5.97 -2.77 6.34
CA CYS A 133 7.40 -2.45 6.41
C CYS A 133 7.71 -1.61 7.64
N GLY A 134 8.81 -1.93 8.33
CA GLY A 134 9.21 -1.28 9.57
C GLY A 134 8.42 -1.70 10.82
N VAL A 135 7.34 -2.47 10.68
CA VAL A 135 6.47 -2.85 11.82
C VAL A 135 6.64 -4.32 12.20
N ASN A 136 6.49 -5.24 11.26
CA ASN A 136 6.46 -6.67 11.57
C ASN A 136 7.14 -7.58 10.52
N LEU A 137 8.05 -7.06 9.71
CA LEU A 137 8.76 -7.88 8.72
C LEU A 137 9.59 -9.00 9.34
N ASP A 138 10.00 -8.85 10.61
CA ASP A 138 10.70 -9.86 11.39
C ASP A 138 9.90 -11.15 11.62
N LYS A 139 8.59 -11.12 11.39
CA LYS A 139 7.68 -12.26 11.49
C LYS A 139 7.60 -13.08 10.21
N TYR A 140 8.19 -12.61 9.11
CA TYR A 140 8.19 -13.35 7.86
C TYR A 140 9.13 -14.55 7.95
N THR A 141 8.66 -15.70 7.45
CA THR A 141 9.44 -16.94 7.31
C THR A 141 9.25 -17.51 5.90
N SER A 142 10.26 -18.20 5.37
CA SER A 142 10.30 -18.68 3.97
C SER A 142 9.23 -19.73 3.61
N ASP A 143 8.55 -20.32 4.59
CA ASP A 143 7.40 -21.21 4.38
C ASP A 143 6.08 -20.46 4.11
N MET A 144 6.07 -19.13 4.25
CA MET A 144 4.90 -18.28 3.97
C MET A 144 4.74 -18.02 2.46
N THR A 145 4.07 -18.93 1.77
CA THR A 145 3.82 -18.85 0.32
C THR A 145 2.95 -17.66 -0.06
N PHE A 146 1.96 -17.32 0.77
CA PHE A 146 1.01 -16.22 0.55
C PHE A 146 1.15 -15.19 1.65
N VAL A 147 1.31 -13.93 1.26
CA VAL A 147 1.35 -12.78 2.18
C VAL A 147 0.51 -11.62 1.64
N SER A 148 0.15 -10.69 2.51
CA SER A 148 -0.56 -9.48 2.12
C SER A 148 0.25 -8.24 2.53
N ASN A 149 0.32 -7.25 1.64
CA ASN A 149 0.90 -5.93 1.92
C ASN A 149 -0.07 -5.02 2.71
N ALA A 150 -1.12 -5.60 3.33
CA ALA A 150 -2.19 -4.89 4.04
C ALA A 150 -2.88 -3.83 3.15
N SER A 151 -3.37 -2.72 3.72
CA SER A 151 -3.90 -1.58 2.97
C SER A 151 -2.97 -0.37 3.05
N CYS A 152 -3.14 0.60 2.15
CA CYS A 152 -2.42 1.86 2.21
C CYS A 152 -2.64 2.60 3.53
N THR A 153 -3.89 2.62 4.03
CA THR A 153 -4.24 3.22 5.33
C THR A 153 -3.59 2.47 6.49
N THR A 154 -3.56 1.13 6.46
CA THR A 154 -2.85 0.34 7.51
C THR A 154 -1.35 0.63 7.49
N ASN A 155 -0.76 0.75 6.29
CA ASN A 155 0.65 1.11 6.13
C ASN A 155 0.98 2.52 6.67
N CYS A 156 0.01 3.46 6.62
CA CYS A 156 0.17 4.78 7.25
C CYS A 156 -0.01 4.72 8.76
N GLN A 157 -1.06 4.05 9.23
CA GLN A 157 -1.43 4.05 10.65
C GLN A 157 -0.48 3.22 11.52
N ALA A 158 -0.03 2.06 11.03
CA ALA A 158 0.74 1.13 11.85
C ALA A 158 2.08 1.70 12.33
N PRO A 159 2.88 2.43 11.54
CA PRO A 159 4.12 3.05 12.02
C PRO A 159 3.90 4.04 13.16
N ILE A 160 2.94 4.97 13.06
CA ILE A 160 2.66 5.94 14.12
C ILE A 160 2.04 5.25 15.36
N ALA A 161 1.18 4.25 15.16
CA ALA A 161 0.62 3.47 16.25
C ALA A 161 1.71 2.66 16.98
N LYS A 162 2.70 2.11 16.25
CA LYS A 162 3.85 1.42 16.83
C LYS A 162 4.64 2.35 17.75
N VAL A 163 5.03 3.53 17.27
CA VAL A 163 5.78 4.51 18.08
C VAL A 163 5.01 4.89 19.33
N LEU A 164 3.72 5.21 19.21
CA LEU A 164 2.87 5.58 20.37
C LEU A 164 2.74 4.42 21.36
N ASN A 165 2.52 3.20 20.86
CA ASN A 165 2.36 2.03 21.72
C ASN A 165 3.66 1.66 22.43
N ASP A 166 4.78 1.63 21.73
CA ASP A 166 6.08 1.24 22.29
C ASP A 166 6.58 2.24 23.36
N LYS A 167 6.34 3.54 23.15
CA LYS A 167 6.80 4.60 24.07
C LYS A 167 5.83 4.88 25.20
N PHE A 168 4.54 5.00 24.90
CA PHE A 168 3.54 5.53 25.82
C PHE A 168 2.41 4.53 26.14
N GLY A 169 2.29 3.45 25.37
CA GLY A 169 1.18 2.50 25.46
C GLY A 169 -0.14 3.09 24.96
N ILE A 170 -0.84 2.37 24.09
CA ILE A 170 -2.19 2.74 23.63
C ILE A 170 -3.21 1.93 24.43
N VAL A 171 -4.13 2.64 25.11
CA VAL A 171 -5.28 2.03 25.80
C VAL A 171 -6.37 1.74 24.79
N GLU A 172 -6.79 2.76 24.05
CA GLU A 172 -7.84 2.71 23.03
C GLU A 172 -7.68 3.87 22.04
N GLY A 173 -8.28 3.75 20.86
CA GLY A 173 -8.22 4.84 19.89
C GLY A 173 -9.22 4.70 18.75
N LEU A 174 -9.53 5.85 18.15
CA LEU A 174 -10.38 5.98 16.97
C LEU A 174 -9.59 6.61 15.82
N MET A 175 -9.70 6.03 14.65
CA MET A 175 -9.06 6.54 13.45
C MET A 175 -10.11 7.02 12.44
N THR A 176 -9.89 8.19 11.88
CA THR A 176 -10.57 8.63 10.65
C THR A 176 -9.52 8.83 9.57
N THR A 177 -9.66 8.16 8.45
CA THR A 177 -8.88 8.54 7.28
C THR A 177 -9.71 9.43 6.36
N VAL A 178 -9.19 10.62 6.03
CA VAL A 178 -9.70 11.44 4.93
C VAL A 178 -8.96 10.98 3.69
N HIS A 179 -9.66 10.27 2.81
CA HIS A 179 -9.05 9.46 1.77
C HIS A 179 -9.44 9.92 0.38
N SER A 180 -8.47 10.01 -0.50
CA SER A 180 -8.67 10.28 -1.92
C SER A 180 -9.58 9.25 -2.58
N VAL A 181 -10.14 9.61 -3.73
CA VAL A 181 -10.97 8.70 -4.55
C VAL A 181 -10.17 7.47 -4.99
N THR A 182 -10.86 6.37 -5.18
CA THR A 182 -10.28 5.13 -5.71
C THR A 182 -11.10 4.63 -6.89
N PRO A 183 -10.54 3.78 -7.80
CA PRO A 183 -11.23 3.33 -9.01
C PRO A 183 -12.56 2.60 -8.78
N THR A 184 -12.82 2.13 -7.57
CA THR A 184 -14.09 1.46 -7.23
C THR A 184 -15.25 2.41 -6.99
N GLN A 185 -14.97 3.71 -6.79
CA GLN A 185 -16.00 4.73 -6.56
C GLN A 185 -16.65 5.17 -7.88
N LYS A 186 -17.88 5.65 -7.77
CA LYS A 186 -18.63 6.14 -8.93
C LYS A 186 -18.29 7.60 -9.21
N LEU A 187 -18.04 7.93 -10.47
CA LEU A 187 -17.79 9.31 -10.89
C LEU A 187 -19.05 10.18 -10.75
N LEU A 188 -20.20 9.62 -11.16
CA LEU A 188 -21.54 10.17 -11.00
C LEU A 188 -22.40 9.20 -10.20
N ASP A 189 -23.57 9.63 -9.70
CA ASP A 189 -24.50 8.77 -8.97
C ASP A 189 -24.83 7.52 -9.79
N GLY A 190 -24.58 6.35 -9.22
CA GLY A 190 -24.79 5.06 -9.86
C GLY A 190 -25.16 3.97 -8.86
N ALA A 191 -25.76 2.91 -9.36
CA ALA A 191 -26.22 1.82 -8.52
C ALA A 191 -25.07 1.17 -7.74
N SER A 192 -25.27 1.01 -6.44
CA SER A 192 -24.39 0.29 -5.52
C SER A 192 -25.24 -0.36 -4.43
N LEU A 193 -25.65 -1.61 -4.66
CA LEU A 193 -26.63 -2.30 -3.80
C LEU A 193 -26.09 -2.59 -2.40
N LYS A 194 -24.77 -2.79 -2.26
CA LYS A 194 -24.12 -3.14 -0.97
C LYS A 194 -23.64 -1.91 -0.20
N ASP A 195 -23.35 -0.83 -0.88
CA ASP A 195 -22.85 0.42 -0.30
C ASP A 195 -23.49 1.61 -1.02
N TRP A 196 -24.59 2.07 -0.50
CA TRP A 196 -25.37 3.15 -1.11
C TRP A 196 -24.59 4.46 -1.17
N ARG A 197 -23.78 4.76 -0.12
CA ARG A 197 -22.93 5.95 -0.08
C ARG A 197 -21.81 5.87 -1.12
N GLY A 198 -21.20 4.71 -1.30
CA GLY A 198 -20.19 4.47 -2.34
C GLY A 198 -20.74 4.53 -3.77
N GLY A 199 -22.08 4.50 -3.94
CA GLY A 199 -22.77 4.75 -5.22
C GLY A 199 -22.91 6.22 -5.58
N ARG A 200 -22.61 7.17 -4.67
CA ARG A 200 -22.73 8.60 -4.92
C ARG A 200 -21.49 9.15 -5.61
N ALA A 201 -21.68 10.28 -6.32
CA ALA A 201 -20.64 10.93 -7.10
C ALA A 201 -19.42 11.32 -6.23
N ALA A 202 -18.30 10.69 -6.50
CA ALA A 202 -17.04 10.92 -5.76
C ALA A 202 -16.45 12.31 -6.03
N THR A 203 -16.80 12.93 -7.14
CA THR A 203 -16.25 14.21 -7.60
C THR A 203 -16.81 15.44 -6.89
N GLY A 204 -17.90 15.29 -6.11
CA GLY A 204 -18.59 16.43 -5.51
C GLY A 204 -19.09 16.18 -4.08
N ASN A 205 -18.66 15.11 -3.43
CA ASN A 205 -19.18 14.74 -2.12
C ASN A 205 -18.05 14.37 -1.14
N ILE A 206 -18.32 14.57 0.15
CA ILE A 206 -17.64 13.89 1.25
C ILE A 206 -18.45 12.64 1.55
N ILE A 207 -17.86 11.46 1.37
CA ILE A 207 -18.56 10.18 1.45
C ILE A 207 -18.04 9.37 2.63
N PRO A 208 -18.82 9.24 3.74
CA PRO A 208 -18.47 8.33 4.83
C PRO A 208 -18.48 6.88 4.34
N SER A 209 -17.44 6.14 4.67
CA SER A 209 -17.26 4.75 4.26
C SER A 209 -16.68 3.93 5.41
N SER A 210 -17.04 2.67 5.50
CA SER A 210 -16.41 1.75 6.43
C SER A 210 -15.00 1.40 5.97
N THR A 211 -14.10 1.14 6.93
CA THR A 211 -12.76 0.63 6.65
C THR A 211 -12.35 -0.39 7.70
N GLY A 212 -11.70 -1.46 7.27
CA GLY A 212 -11.05 -2.42 8.15
C GLY A 212 -9.62 -2.06 8.54
N ALA A 213 -9.09 -0.95 8.01
CA ALA A 213 -7.68 -0.62 8.14
C ALA A 213 -7.22 -0.43 9.59
N ALA A 214 -8.03 0.23 10.43
CA ALA A 214 -7.71 0.43 11.85
C ALA A 214 -7.70 -0.88 12.64
N LYS A 215 -8.63 -1.79 12.35
CA LYS A 215 -8.65 -3.13 12.96
C LYS A 215 -7.50 -3.99 12.47
N ALA A 216 -7.07 -3.81 11.22
CA ALA A 216 -5.96 -4.55 10.63
C ALA A 216 -4.62 -4.22 11.31
N VAL A 217 -4.49 -3.05 11.97
CA VAL A 217 -3.30 -2.74 12.79
C VAL A 217 -3.11 -3.78 13.91
N GLY A 218 -4.20 -4.28 14.51
CA GLY A 218 -4.12 -5.36 15.51
C GLY A 218 -3.67 -6.71 14.95
N LYS A 219 -3.66 -6.92 13.62
CA LYS A 219 -3.08 -8.11 12.99
C LYS A 219 -1.55 -7.99 12.82
N VAL A 220 -1.03 -6.77 12.64
CA VAL A 220 0.40 -6.52 12.47
C VAL A 220 1.10 -6.11 13.77
N ILE A 221 0.34 -5.56 14.74
CA ILE A 221 0.77 -5.24 16.10
C ILE A 221 -0.22 -5.91 17.06
N PRO A 222 0.00 -7.18 17.47
CA PRO A 222 -0.98 -7.95 18.24
C PRO A 222 -1.43 -7.30 19.56
N GLU A 223 -0.57 -6.51 20.20
CA GLU A 223 -0.85 -5.78 21.44
C GLU A 223 -1.96 -4.72 21.26
N LEU A 224 -2.23 -4.30 20.02
CA LEU A 224 -3.28 -3.35 19.67
C LEU A 224 -4.57 -4.02 19.19
N ASN A 225 -4.64 -5.35 19.23
CA ASN A 225 -5.86 -6.05 18.84
C ASN A 225 -7.03 -5.67 19.75
N GLY A 226 -8.13 -5.25 19.14
CA GLY A 226 -9.33 -4.79 19.84
C GLY A 226 -9.27 -3.37 20.43
N LYS A 227 -8.12 -2.69 20.37
CA LYS A 227 -7.95 -1.33 20.91
C LYS A 227 -8.21 -0.23 19.88
N LEU A 228 -8.13 -0.52 18.60
CA LEU A 228 -8.28 0.44 17.52
C LEU A 228 -9.42 0.08 16.59
N THR A 229 -10.24 1.08 16.24
CA THR A 229 -11.24 0.99 15.16
C THR A 229 -11.32 2.32 14.44
N GLY A 230 -12.06 2.39 13.34
CA GLY A 230 -12.13 3.64 12.59
C GLY A 230 -13.04 3.59 11.38
N MET A 231 -13.06 4.72 10.68
CA MET A 231 -13.84 4.93 9.47
C MET A 231 -13.04 5.73 8.42
N SER A 232 -13.61 5.87 7.24
CA SER A 232 -13.05 6.67 6.16
C SER A 232 -14.04 7.76 5.74
N MET A 233 -13.52 8.95 5.41
CA MET A 233 -14.20 9.99 4.66
C MET A 233 -13.57 10.08 3.29
N ARG A 234 -14.29 9.69 2.22
CA ARG A 234 -13.80 9.86 0.85
C ARG A 234 -14.05 11.30 0.41
N VAL A 235 -13.02 11.92 -0.17
CA VAL A 235 -13.04 13.31 -0.64
C VAL A 235 -12.61 13.40 -2.10
N PRO A 236 -13.00 14.44 -2.85
CA PRO A 236 -12.74 14.57 -4.29
C PRO A 236 -11.30 15.03 -4.59
N THR A 237 -10.30 14.38 -3.98
CA THR A 237 -8.89 14.51 -4.33
C THR A 237 -8.44 13.28 -5.09
N LEU A 238 -7.51 13.42 -6.03
CA LEU A 238 -7.08 12.33 -6.90
C LEU A 238 -6.14 11.35 -6.18
N ASP A 239 -5.30 11.87 -5.29
CA ASP A 239 -4.33 11.09 -4.52
C ASP A 239 -3.92 11.87 -3.27
N VAL A 240 -3.15 11.25 -2.41
CA VAL A 240 -2.73 11.64 -1.07
C VAL A 240 -3.90 11.71 -0.09
N SER A 241 -3.79 10.91 0.91
CA SER A 241 -4.76 10.74 1.99
C SER A 241 -4.11 11.11 3.32
N VAL A 242 -4.92 11.25 4.37
CA VAL A 242 -4.46 11.56 5.71
C VAL A 242 -5.14 10.68 6.75
N VAL A 243 -4.38 10.19 7.71
CA VAL A 243 -4.85 9.51 8.92
C VAL A 243 -4.93 10.53 10.04
N ASP A 244 -6.11 10.64 10.64
CA ASP A 244 -6.39 11.28 11.93
C ASP A 244 -6.56 10.16 12.96
N LEU A 245 -5.60 10.02 13.87
CA LEU A 245 -5.61 8.99 14.92
C LEU A 245 -5.72 9.65 16.27
N THR A 246 -6.87 9.50 16.93
CA THR A 246 -7.09 9.95 18.30
C THR A 246 -6.95 8.76 19.24
N VAL A 247 -6.06 8.88 20.24
CA VAL A 247 -5.74 7.79 21.18
C VAL A 247 -5.72 8.27 22.63
N LYS A 248 -6.07 7.34 23.52
CA LYS A 248 -5.78 7.42 24.94
C LYS A 248 -4.50 6.67 25.25
N LEU A 249 -3.54 7.35 25.84
CA LEU A 249 -2.25 6.80 26.23
C LEU A 249 -2.33 6.20 27.64
N ALA A 250 -1.55 5.15 27.88
CA ALA A 250 -1.41 4.55 29.22
C ALA A 250 -0.45 5.35 30.10
N LYS A 251 0.56 5.99 29.51
CA LYS A 251 1.54 6.82 30.19
C LYS A 251 1.36 8.27 29.76
N PRO A 252 1.35 9.23 30.69
CA PRO A 252 1.33 10.65 30.35
C PRO A 252 2.52 11.04 29.49
N ALA A 253 2.28 11.92 28.50
CA ALA A 253 3.32 12.51 27.66
C ALA A 253 2.88 13.88 27.18
N THR A 254 3.80 14.81 27.10
CA THR A 254 3.53 16.08 26.42
C THR A 254 3.44 15.85 24.91
N TYR A 255 2.73 16.73 24.21
CA TYR A 255 2.69 16.63 22.74
C TYR A 255 4.09 16.74 22.12
N GLU A 256 4.99 17.51 22.73
CA GLU A 256 6.38 17.65 22.27
C GLU A 256 7.18 16.34 22.47
N ASP A 257 6.94 15.58 23.55
CA ASP A 257 7.54 14.23 23.73
C ASP A 257 7.09 13.28 22.63
N ILE A 258 5.82 13.35 22.24
CA ILE A 258 5.27 12.56 21.14
C ILE A 258 5.93 12.96 19.81
N CYS A 259 6.01 14.26 19.52
CA CYS A 259 6.68 14.76 18.31
C CYS A 259 8.14 14.33 18.25
N LYS A 260 8.84 14.42 19.40
CA LYS A 260 10.22 13.95 19.48
C LYS A 260 10.34 12.45 19.20
N ALA A 261 9.47 11.63 19.79
CA ALA A 261 9.48 10.19 19.56
C ALA A 261 9.23 9.84 18.09
N MET A 262 8.29 10.54 17.43
CA MET A 262 8.02 10.37 16.00
C MET A 262 9.22 10.78 15.13
N LYS A 263 9.86 11.90 15.46
CA LYS A 263 11.06 12.36 14.74
C LYS A 263 12.21 11.37 14.90
N ASP A 264 12.51 10.98 16.13
CA ASP A 264 13.57 10.01 16.42
C ASP A 264 13.34 8.69 15.66
N ALA A 265 12.12 8.17 15.63
CA ALA A 265 11.77 6.96 14.89
C ALA A 265 11.91 7.16 13.37
N SER A 266 11.51 8.32 12.82
CA SER A 266 11.60 8.62 11.39
C SER A 266 13.04 8.72 10.88
N GLU A 267 13.96 9.14 11.73
CA GLU A 267 15.39 9.23 11.43
C GLU A 267 16.14 7.93 11.76
N GLY A 268 15.54 7.08 12.61
CA GLY A 268 16.09 5.83 13.13
C GLY A 268 15.43 4.57 12.55
N GLU A 269 14.74 3.83 13.43
CA GLU A 269 14.19 2.49 13.14
C GLU A 269 13.14 2.43 12.03
N LEU A 270 12.41 3.52 11.81
CA LEU A 270 11.38 3.64 10.77
C LEU A 270 11.83 4.51 9.58
N LYS A 271 13.13 4.72 9.43
CA LYS A 271 13.67 5.49 8.29
C LYS A 271 13.22 4.87 6.96
N GLY A 272 12.70 5.73 6.07
CA GLY A 272 12.16 5.29 4.77
C GLY A 272 10.72 4.77 4.81
N VAL A 273 10.14 4.60 6.01
CA VAL A 273 8.74 4.22 6.23
C VAL A 273 7.97 5.40 6.85
N LEU A 274 8.45 5.89 7.99
CA LEU A 274 7.92 7.06 8.66
C LEU A 274 8.70 8.30 8.23
N GLY A 275 7.99 9.36 7.86
CA GLY A 275 8.51 10.71 7.69
C GLY A 275 8.04 11.62 8.83
N PHE A 276 8.62 12.79 8.89
CA PHE A 276 8.28 13.83 9.85
C PHE A 276 8.29 15.19 9.17
N THR A 277 7.27 16.02 9.42
CA THR A 277 7.24 17.40 8.98
C THR A 277 6.83 18.33 10.13
N ASP A 278 7.44 19.52 10.18
CA ASP A 278 7.06 20.64 11.05
C ASP A 278 6.68 21.89 10.23
N GLU A 279 6.45 21.70 8.92
CA GLU A 279 5.96 22.73 8.01
C GLU A 279 4.43 22.73 7.92
N GLU A 280 3.85 23.84 7.44
CA GLU A 280 2.42 23.96 7.18
C GLU A 280 2.09 23.48 5.78
N VAL A 281 1.89 22.18 5.66
CA VAL A 281 1.73 21.45 4.40
C VAL A 281 0.29 21.01 4.15
N VAL A 282 0.01 20.65 2.90
CA VAL A 282 -1.27 20.09 2.46
C VAL A 282 -1.02 18.81 1.64
N SER A 283 -2.09 18.10 1.31
CA SER A 283 -2.01 16.78 0.68
C SER A 283 -1.14 16.74 -0.59
N SER A 284 -1.22 17.74 -1.46
CA SER A 284 -0.47 17.76 -2.73
C SER A 284 1.05 17.83 -2.58
N ASP A 285 1.54 18.25 -1.40
CA ASP A 285 2.98 18.33 -1.11
C ASP A 285 3.62 16.93 -0.96
N PHE A 286 2.81 15.90 -0.81
CA PHE A 286 3.24 14.51 -0.62
C PHE A 286 3.02 13.62 -1.86
N LEU A 287 2.63 14.19 -2.99
CA LEU A 287 2.53 13.43 -4.25
C LEU A 287 3.89 12.83 -4.63
N GLY A 288 3.91 11.52 -4.82
CA GLY A 288 5.12 10.77 -5.16
C GLY A 288 6.01 10.41 -3.98
N ASP A 289 5.60 10.69 -2.73
CA ASP A 289 6.38 10.27 -1.56
C ASP A 289 6.32 8.74 -1.41
N SER A 290 7.49 8.12 -1.36
CA SER A 290 7.64 6.67 -1.22
C SER A 290 7.46 6.15 0.21
N ARG A 291 7.44 7.05 1.21
CA ARG A 291 7.14 6.70 2.59
C ARG A 291 5.64 6.54 2.75
N THR A 292 5.23 5.62 3.60
CA THR A 292 3.81 5.31 3.80
C THR A 292 3.15 6.04 4.94
N SER A 293 3.91 6.84 5.72
CA SER A 293 3.39 7.56 6.88
C SER A 293 4.26 8.80 7.10
N ILE A 294 3.72 9.99 6.95
CA ILE A 294 4.46 11.23 7.19
C ILE A 294 3.76 11.97 8.34
N PHE A 295 4.33 11.86 9.55
CA PHE A 295 3.80 12.51 10.74
C PHE A 295 3.86 14.03 10.61
N ASP A 296 2.72 14.68 10.84
CA ASP A 296 2.59 16.14 10.80
C ASP A 296 2.54 16.71 12.24
N LYS A 297 3.63 17.35 12.65
CA LYS A 297 3.76 17.94 13.98
C LYS A 297 2.72 19.03 14.22
N LYS A 298 2.43 19.86 13.20
CA LYS A 298 1.57 21.04 13.38
C LYS A 298 0.08 20.73 13.30
N ALA A 299 -0.30 19.61 12.71
CA ALA A 299 -1.70 19.22 12.55
C ALA A 299 -2.28 18.46 13.75
N GLY A 300 -1.44 17.92 14.65
CA GLY A 300 -1.89 17.18 15.83
C GLY A 300 -2.23 18.07 17.02
N ILE A 301 -2.94 17.49 17.99
CA ILE A 301 -3.46 18.21 19.18
C ILE A 301 -3.42 17.28 20.39
N ALA A 302 -2.98 17.78 21.55
CA ALA A 302 -3.18 17.13 22.85
C ALA A 302 -4.28 17.85 23.61
N LEU A 303 -5.32 17.14 24.04
CA LEU A 303 -6.34 17.66 24.94
C LEU A 303 -5.87 17.57 26.40
N THR A 304 -5.24 16.45 26.73
CA THR A 304 -4.56 16.21 28.03
C THR A 304 -3.25 15.48 27.73
N ASP A 305 -2.45 15.23 28.76
CA ASP A 305 -1.21 14.46 28.67
C ASP A 305 -1.41 12.95 28.31
N THR A 306 -2.67 12.49 28.34
CA THR A 306 -3.04 11.10 27.99
C THR A 306 -4.06 11.00 26.86
N PHE A 307 -4.57 12.10 26.33
CA PHE A 307 -5.55 12.07 25.24
C PHE A 307 -5.13 12.98 24.09
N VAL A 308 -4.68 12.35 23.02
CA VAL A 308 -4.01 13.05 21.92
C VAL A 308 -4.56 12.64 20.56
N LYS A 309 -4.51 13.58 19.60
CA LYS A 309 -4.73 13.36 18.20
C LYS A 309 -3.40 13.55 17.46
N VAL A 310 -3.02 12.58 16.67
CA VAL A 310 -1.89 12.65 15.75
C VAL A 310 -2.37 12.56 14.32
N VAL A 311 -1.67 13.24 13.42
CA VAL A 311 -2.00 13.31 11.99
C VAL A 311 -0.83 12.79 11.18
N SER A 312 -1.11 11.96 10.18
CA SER A 312 -0.08 11.45 9.27
C SER A 312 -0.58 11.38 7.84
N TRP A 313 0.21 11.92 6.91
CA TRP A 313 -0.05 11.94 5.48
C TRP A 313 0.49 10.68 4.81
N TYR A 314 -0.07 10.33 3.67
CA TYR A 314 0.44 9.24 2.82
C TYR A 314 -0.04 9.37 1.39
N ASP A 315 0.88 9.20 0.44
CA ASP A 315 0.52 8.92 -0.94
C ASP A 315 -0.01 7.47 -1.00
N ASN A 316 -1.33 7.33 -1.14
CA ASN A 316 -2.00 6.03 -1.04
C ASN A 316 -1.70 5.10 -2.22
N GLU A 317 -1.04 5.58 -3.26
CA GLU A 317 -0.62 4.82 -4.43
C GLU A 317 0.89 4.61 -4.45
N CYS A 318 1.70 5.68 -4.44
CA CYS A 318 3.15 5.63 -4.58
C CYS A 318 3.80 4.97 -3.36
N GLY A 319 3.52 5.45 -2.15
CA GLY A 319 4.06 4.88 -0.91
C GLY A 319 3.74 3.40 -0.77
N TYR A 320 2.47 3.05 -0.99
CA TYR A 320 1.99 1.67 -0.93
C TYR A 320 2.68 0.74 -1.93
N SER A 321 2.83 1.19 -3.18
CA SER A 321 3.46 0.39 -4.25
C SER A 321 4.96 0.18 -4.01
N ASN A 322 5.65 1.19 -3.46
CA ASN A 322 7.05 1.05 -3.04
C ASN A 322 7.20 0.02 -1.93
N LYS A 323 6.31 0.01 -0.93
CA LYS A 323 6.38 -0.97 0.17
C LYS A 323 6.04 -2.38 -0.27
N MET A 324 5.26 -2.57 -1.34
CA MET A 324 5.10 -3.89 -1.95
C MET A 324 6.42 -4.42 -2.50
N VAL A 325 7.20 -3.59 -3.18
CA VAL A 325 8.54 -3.97 -3.68
C VAL A 325 9.51 -4.22 -2.52
N GLU A 326 9.51 -3.37 -1.50
CA GLU A 326 10.36 -3.53 -0.32
C GLU A 326 10.03 -4.81 0.48
N LEU A 327 8.73 -5.16 0.60
CA LEU A 327 8.30 -6.43 1.22
C LEU A 327 8.87 -7.63 0.44
N ILE A 328 8.78 -7.62 -0.88
CA ILE A 328 9.34 -8.69 -1.73
C ILE A 328 10.86 -8.78 -1.57
N ARG A 329 11.57 -7.65 -1.53
CA ARG A 329 13.03 -7.62 -1.29
C ARG A 329 13.38 -8.23 0.05
N HIS A 330 12.59 -7.93 1.09
CA HIS A 330 12.76 -8.55 2.40
C HIS A 330 12.52 -10.06 2.36
N MET A 331 11.41 -10.50 1.72
CA MET A 331 11.09 -11.92 1.56
C MET A 331 12.24 -12.63 0.84
N SER A 332 12.68 -12.13 -0.30
CA SER A 332 13.78 -12.69 -1.07
C SER A 332 15.08 -12.78 -0.24
N ALA A 333 15.36 -11.77 0.56
CA ALA A 333 16.55 -11.80 1.45
C ALA A 333 16.46 -12.86 2.57
N VAL A 334 15.25 -13.22 3.00
CA VAL A 334 15.03 -14.31 3.98
C VAL A 334 15.08 -15.68 3.31
N ASP A 335 14.44 -15.82 2.14
CA ASP A 335 14.29 -17.08 1.40
C ASP A 335 15.62 -17.61 0.84
N HIS A 336 16.61 -16.75 0.70
CA HIS A 336 17.93 -17.09 0.13
C HIS A 336 19.07 -17.08 1.17
N LYS A 337 18.72 -17.08 2.48
CA LYS A 337 19.68 -17.30 3.57
C LYS A 337 19.91 -18.77 3.79
#